data_41fec920ddc90dcbc8138b00bc19cf55
#
_entry.id   41fec920ddc90dcbc8138b00bc19cf55
#
_cell.length_a   1.000
_cell.length_b   1.000
_cell.length_c   1.000
_cell.angle_alpha   90.00
_cell.angle_beta   90.00
_cell.angle_gamma   90.00
#
_symmetry.space_group_name_H-M   'P 1'
#
loop_
_entity.id
_entity.type
_entity.pdbx_description
1 polymer ?
#
loop_
_entity_poly.entity_id
_entity_poly.type
_entity_poly.pdbx_seq_one_letter_code
_entity_poly.pdbx_strand_id
1 'polypeptide(L)'
;DPERPPVVKYNPAFDAPSQAKHPLRMLTPHPRYSFHTQGDGKDSFINNIKDHRVEVDGFYYWIIRINADDAAERGIKMHDLVKVYNDQGAVVCAALVTQRLPRGSTHGYESCATYEPLGEPGNSVDRGGILNLLTPKKSQIKKGHSMGNSTALVEIELWDGKAEHNVAPAVAAE
;
A
#
# COMPACT_ATOMS: atom_id res chain seq x y z
N ASP A 1 -20.11 18.93 13.46
CA ASP A 1 -19.98 17.49 13.21
C ASP A 1 -19.17 16.88 14.36
N PRO A 2 -19.78 16.05 15.24
CA PRO A 2 -19.10 15.48 16.42
C PRO A 2 -17.90 14.59 16.04
N GLU A 3 -17.89 14.01 14.86
CA GLU A 3 -16.77 13.20 14.37
C GLU A 3 -15.58 14.07 13.89
N ARG A 4 -15.81 15.37 13.68
CA ARG A 4 -14.81 16.31 13.17
C ARG A 4 -14.86 17.63 13.95
N PRO A 5 -14.32 17.60 15.17
CA PRO A 5 -14.26 18.80 15.98
C PRO A 5 -13.36 19.86 15.31
N PRO A 6 -13.58 21.15 15.62
CA PRO A 6 -12.79 22.24 15.03
C PRO A 6 -11.30 22.22 15.43
N VAL A 7 -10.97 21.42 16.44
CA VAL A 7 -9.59 21.23 16.91
C VAL A 7 -9.09 19.86 16.47
N VAL A 8 -7.87 19.83 15.92
CA VAL A 8 -7.22 18.57 15.51
C VAL A 8 -7.02 17.67 16.73
N LYS A 9 -7.50 16.45 16.65
CA LYS A 9 -7.25 15.42 17.65
C LYS A 9 -6.97 14.08 16.98
N TYR A 10 -6.22 13.23 17.69
CA TYR A 10 -6.04 11.85 17.28
C TYR A 10 -7.36 11.07 17.38
N ASN A 11 -7.70 10.35 16.34
CA ASN A 11 -8.87 9.46 16.32
C ASN A 11 -8.41 7.99 16.14
N PRO A 12 -8.34 7.20 17.21
CA PRO A 12 -7.89 5.80 17.12
C PRO A 12 -8.89 4.89 16.40
N ALA A 13 -10.13 5.31 16.24
CA ALA A 13 -11.17 4.47 15.62
C ALA A 13 -10.92 4.13 14.15
N PHE A 14 -10.02 4.83 13.48
CA PHE A 14 -9.63 4.50 12.11
C PHE A 14 -8.87 3.19 11.98
N ASP A 15 -8.03 2.88 12.98
CA ASP A 15 -7.06 1.79 12.91
C ASP A 15 -7.33 0.65 13.89
N ALA A 16 -8.02 0.93 14.98
CA ALA A 16 -8.16 0.03 16.11
C ALA A 16 -8.70 -1.38 15.76
N PRO A 17 -9.68 -1.55 14.85
CA PRO A 17 -10.21 -2.88 14.52
C PRO A 17 -9.23 -3.79 13.80
N SER A 18 -8.30 -3.22 13.04
CA SER A 18 -7.39 -4.00 12.18
C SER A 18 -5.96 -4.09 12.71
N GLN A 19 -5.62 -3.36 13.76
CA GLN A 19 -4.23 -3.25 14.25
C GLN A 19 -3.62 -4.59 14.68
N ALA A 20 -4.40 -5.49 15.28
CA ALA A 20 -3.91 -6.81 15.66
C ALA A 20 -3.63 -7.72 14.45
N LYS A 21 -4.41 -7.55 13.37
CA LYS A 21 -4.33 -8.36 12.15
C LYS A 21 -3.37 -7.76 11.13
N HIS A 22 -3.29 -6.43 11.06
CA HIS A 22 -2.46 -5.67 10.14
C HIS A 22 -1.61 -4.67 10.93
N PRO A 23 -0.47 -5.08 11.47
CA PRO A 23 0.28 -4.30 12.45
C PRO A 23 1.13 -3.17 11.87
N LEU A 24 1.35 -3.16 10.55
CA LEU A 24 2.21 -2.17 9.92
C LEU A 24 1.41 -0.96 9.44
N ARG A 25 1.81 0.23 9.88
CA ARG A 25 1.23 1.49 9.40
C ARG A 25 1.88 1.87 8.07
N MET A 26 1.10 1.82 7.01
CA MET A 26 1.54 2.24 5.68
C MET A 26 1.32 3.74 5.48
N LEU A 27 2.35 4.43 5.02
CA LEU A 27 2.33 5.82 4.57
C LEU A 27 2.43 5.84 3.05
N THR A 28 1.58 6.63 2.40
CA THR A 28 1.51 6.70 0.93
C THR A 28 1.65 8.14 0.42
N PRO A 29 2.86 8.75 0.50
CA PRO A 29 3.10 10.06 -0.10
C PRO A 29 3.18 9.96 -1.63
N HIS A 30 3.13 11.13 -2.27
CA HIS A 30 3.38 11.25 -3.72
C HIS A 30 4.76 10.70 -4.12
N PRO A 31 4.87 10.11 -5.33
CA PRO A 31 6.15 9.62 -5.84
C PRO A 31 7.11 10.78 -6.11
N ARG A 32 8.41 10.52 -5.91
CA ARG A 32 9.44 11.52 -6.10
C ARG A 32 9.72 11.85 -7.57
N TYR A 33 9.59 10.86 -8.45
CA TYR A 33 10.05 10.95 -9.84
C TYR A 33 8.93 10.77 -10.86
N SER A 34 7.70 10.60 -10.44
CA SER A 34 6.53 10.54 -11.31
C SER A 34 5.46 11.51 -10.84
N PHE A 35 4.54 11.82 -11.73
CA PHE A 35 3.44 12.74 -11.49
C PHE A 35 2.12 11.97 -11.54
N HIS A 36 1.68 11.47 -10.39
CA HIS A 36 0.54 10.56 -10.28
C HIS A 36 0.71 9.36 -11.24
N THR A 37 -0.32 9.04 -12.03
CA THR A 37 -0.28 7.99 -13.06
C THR A 37 0.29 8.47 -14.40
N GLN A 38 0.69 9.73 -14.52
CA GLN A 38 1.22 10.28 -15.76
C GLN A 38 2.69 9.95 -15.95
N GLY A 39 3.03 9.40 -17.10
CA GLY A 39 4.40 8.98 -17.43
C GLY A 39 4.86 7.70 -16.74
N ASP A 40 4.06 7.17 -15.84
CA ASP A 40 4.41 6.02 -15.04
C ASP A 40 4.43 4.73 -15.86
N GLY A 41 5.50 3.95 -15.72
CA GLY A 41 5.70 2.72 -16.47
C GLY A 41 6.03 2.91 -17.94
N LYS A 42 6.03 4.14 -18.48
CA LYS A 42 6.22 4.46 -19.91
C LYS A 42 7.63 4.91 -20.25
N ASP A 43 8.42 5.27 -19.26
CA ASP A 43 9.78 5.79 -19.44
C ASP A 43 10.80 4.90 -18.75
N SER A 44 11.66 4.27 -19.56
CA SER A 44 12.70 3.38 -19.07
C SER A 44 13.74 4.10 -18.20
N PHE A 45 14.02 5.37 -18.47
CA PHE A 45 14.94 6.15 -17.66
C PHE A 45 14.40 6.34 -16.23
N ILE A 46 13.12 6.73 -16.09
CA ILE A 46 12.47 6.90 -14.79
C ILE A 46 12.39 5.56 -14.05
N ASN A 47 12.00 4.48 -14.73
CA ASN A 47 11.91 3.15 -14.11
C ASN A 47 13.25 2.67 -13.56
N ASN A 48 14.36 3.01 -14.20
CA ASN A 48 15.71 2.61 -13.80
C ASN A 48 16.37 3.55 -12.76
N ILE A 49 15.68 4.61 -12.33
CA ILE A 49 16.19 5.41 -11.22
C ILE A 49 16.25 4.52 -9.96
N LYS A 50 17.40 4.51 -9.33
CA LYS A 50 17.63 3.71 -8.11
C LYS A 50 16.55 3.97 -7.06
N ASP A 51 16.02 2.90 -6.51
CA ASP A 51 14.97 2.91 -5.47
C ASP A 51 13.64 3.56 -5.91
N HIS A 52 13.39 3.64 -7.23
CA HIS A 52 12.10 4.03 -7.77
C HIS A 52 11.22 2.81 -8.07
N ARG A 53 11.71 1.91 -8.92
CA ARG A 53 11.10 0.61 -9.22
C ARG A 53 12.18 -0.47 -9.25
N VAL A 54 11.77 -1.72 -9.19
CA VAL A 54 12.66 -2.88 -9.29
C VAL A 54 12.18 -3.79 -10.40
N GLU A 55 13.06 -4.10 -11.34
CA GLU A 55 12.77 -5.06 -12.40
C GLU A 55 13.00 -6.49 -11.88
N VAL A 56 11.96 -7.32 -11.99
CA VAL A 56 12.01 -8.75 -11.71
C VAL A 56 11.31 -9.47 -12.87
N ASP A 57 12.01 -10.38 -13.52
CA ASP A 57 11.49 -11.17 -14.66
C ASP A 57 10.85 -10.32 -15.78
N GLY A 58 11.47 -9.18 -16.10
CA GLY A 58 11.01 -8.27 -17.15
C GLY A 58 9.83 -7.36 -16.77
N PHE A 59 9.41 -7.38 -15.51
CA PHE A 59 8.36 -6.50 -14.99
C PHE A 59 8.90 -5.54 -13.94
N TYR A 60 8.52 -4.25 -14.04
CA TYR A 60 8.93 -3.22 -13.09
C TYR A 60 7.92 -3.10 -11.94
N TYR A 61 8.29 -3.67 -10.79
CA TYR A 61 7.49 -3.57 -9.57
C TYR A 61 7.71 -2.26 -8.83
N TRP A 62 6.65 -1.69 -8.28
CA TRP A 62 6.76 -0.61 -7.32
C TRP A 62 7.41 -1.08 -6.04
N ILE A 63 8.17 -0.18 -5.40
CA ILE A 63 8.82 -0.49 -4.12
C ILE A 63 7.87 -0.25 -2.95
N ILE A 64 8.03 -1.07 -1.92
CA ILE A 64 7.52 -0.83 -0.58
C ILE A 64 8.70 -0.83 0.39
N ARG A 65 8.88 0.27 1.12
CA ARG A 65 9.93 0.38 2.14
C ARG A 65 9.45 -0.24 3.42
N ILE A 66 10.26 -1.10 4.00
CA ILE A 66 10.00 -1.78 5.28
C ILE A 66 11.21 -1.61 6.20
N ASN A 67 10.96 -1.43 7.51
CA ASN A 67 12.04 -1.41 8.50
C ASN A 67 12.80 -2.75 8.48
N ALA A 68 14.12 -2.71 8.68
CA ALA A 68 14.97 -3.90 8.56
C ALA A 68 14.65 -4.97 9.61
N ASP A 69 14.26 -4.59 10.82
CA ASP A 69 13.89 -5.55 11.86
C ASP A 69 12.52 -6.19 11.55
N ASP A 70 11.55 -5.38 11.09
CA ASP A 70 10.23 -5.89 10.66
C ASP A 70 10.35 -6.82 9.45
N ALA A 71 11.29 -6.53 8.52
CA ALA A 71 11.59 -7.38 7.38
C ALA A 71 12.23 -8.71 7.82
N ALA A 72 13.20 -8.66 8.75
CA ALA A 72 13.88 -9.85 9.28
C ALA A 72 12.89 -10.79 9.99
N GLU A 73 11.96 -10.25 10.78
CA GLU A 73 10.91 -11.04 11.44
C GLU A 73 10.00 -11.79 10.46
N ARG A 74 9.89 -11.29 9.21
CA ARG A 74 9.09 -11.86 8.12
C ARG A 74 9.90 -12.66 7.10
N GLY A 75 11.21 -12.79 7.31
CA GLY A 75 12.12 -13.44 6.36
C GLY A 75 12.31 -12.69 5.04
N ILE A 76 11.96 -11.42 4.98
CA ILE A 76 11.99 -10.57 3.78
C ILE A 76 13.39 -9.96 3.61
N LYS A 77 13.92 -10.05 2.40
CA LYS A 77 15.21 -9.48 2.00
C LYS A 77 15.00 -8.33 1.02
N MET A 78 16.09 -7.60 0.77
CA MET A 78 16.12 -6.53 -0.22
C MET A 78 15.68 -7.05 -1.60
N HIS A 79 14.73 -6.38 -2.22
CA HIS A 79 14.16 -6.65 -3.54
C HIS A 79 13.35 -7.94 -3.67
N ASP A 80 13.09 -8.66 -2.58
CA ASP A 80 12.10 -9.74 -2.61
C ASP A 80 10.74 -9.19 -3.05
N LEU A 81 10.01 -9.97 -3.85
CA LEU A 81 8.62 -9.67 -4.11
C LEU A 81 7.79 -10.00 -2.87
N VAL A 82 6.97 -9.05 -2.47
CA VAL A 82 6.15 -9.13 -1.27
C VAL A 82 4.70 -8.80 -1.59
N LYS A 83 3.79 -9.46 -0.91
CA LYS A 83 2.38 -9.12 -0.89
C LYS A 83 2.11 -8.16 0.26
N VAL A 84 1.62 -6.96 -0.06
CA VAL A 84 1.14 -5.96 0.89
C VAL A 84 -0.38 -6.03 0.89
N TYR A 85 -0.99 -6.27 2.04
CA TYR A 85 -2.44 -6.53 2.06
C TYR A 85 -3.14 -6.10 3.34
N ASN A 86 -4.45 -5.98 3.24
CA ASN A 86 -5.40 -5.85 4.34
C ASN A 86 -6.77 -6.40 3.92
N ASP A 87 -7.81 -6.14 4.72
CA ASP A 87 -9.17 -6.60 4.41
C ASP A 87 -9.80 -5.95 3.16
N GLN A 88 -9.17 -4.93 2.57
CA GLN A 88 -9.67 -4.23 1.38
C GLN A 88 -9.04 -4.72 0.08
N GLY A 89 -7.87 -5.33 0.13
CA GLY A 89 -7.17 -5.78 -1.07
C GLY A 89 -5.75 -6.26 -0.80
N ALA A 90 -5.05 -6.58 -1.89
CA ALA A 90 -3.66 -6.98 -1.88
C ALA A 90 -2.91 -6.47 -3.12
N VAL A 91 -1.65 -6.14 -2.94
CA VAL A 91 -0.78 -5.57 -3.97
C VAL A 91 0.59 -6.23 -3.90
N VAL A 92 1.19 -6.56 -5.05
CA VAL A 92 2.59 -7.01 -5.12
C VAL A 92 3.51 -5.81 -5.26
N CYS A 93 4.53 -5.76 -4.42
CA CYS A 93 5.61 -4.78 -4.47
C CYS A 93 6.97 -5.45 -4.34
N ALA A 94 8.04 -4.74 -4.68
CA ALA A 94 9.41 -5.15 -4.35
C ALA A 94 9.83 -4.51 -3.02
N ALA A 95 10.36 -5.31 -2.09
CA ALA A 95 10.77 -4.84 -0.78
C ALA A 95 12.04 -3.99 -0.86
N LEU A 96 12.01 -2.79 -0.29
CA LEU A 96 13.18 -1.97 -0.03
C LEU A 96 13.43 -1.93 1.48
N VAL A 97 14.32 -2.80 1.94
CA VAL A 97 14.64 -2.95 3.37
C VAL A 97 15.53 -1.80 3.83
N THR A 98 15.16 -1.10 4.90
CA THR A 98 15.86 0.11 5.35
C THR A 98 15.72 0.37 6.85
N GLN A 99 16.74 0.94 7.46
CA GLN A 99 16.68 1.47 8.84
C GLN A 99 16.17 2.93 8.93
N ARG A 100 15.77 3.52 7.79
CA ARG A 100 15.27 4.91 7.77
C ARG A 100 13.81 5.07 8.17
N LEU A 101 13.11 3.97 8.37
CA LEU A 101 11.74 3.93 8.88
C LEU A 101 11.73 3.37 10.31
N PRO A 102 10.89 3.90 11.19
CA PRO A 102 10.67 3.27 12.49
C PRO A 102 9.99 1.91 12.32
N ARG A 103 10.21 1.01 13.27
CA ARG A 103 9.49 -0.27 13.36
C ARG A 103 7.97 -0.05 13.39
N GLY A 104 7.24 -0.99 12.81
CA GLY A 104 5.79 -0.89 12.70
C GLY A 104 5.30 0.08 11.63
N SER A 105 6.22 0.66 10.82
CA SER A 105 5.87 1.56 9.73
C SER A 105 6.40 1.06 8.38
N THR A 106 5.62 1.28 7.34
CA THR A 106 6.02 1.01 5.97
C THR A 106 5.66 2.19 5.07
N HIS A 107 6.28 2.29 3.90
CA HIS A 107 6.14 3.44 3.02
C HIS A 107 6.16 3.01 1.56
N GLY A 108 5.11 3.34 0.83
CA GLY A 108 5.01 3.19 -0.63
C GLY A 108 4.47 4.45 -1.26
N TYR A 109 4.39 4.49 -2.58
CA TYR A 109 3.91 5.67 -3.28
C TYR A 109 2.44 5.53 -3.64
N GLU A 110 1.67 6.63 -3.50
CA GLU A 110 0.28 6.68 -3.92
C GLU A 110 0.14 7.04 -5.40
N SER A 111 -1.03 6.70 -5.98
CA SER A 111 -1.52 7.23 -7.27
C SER A 111 -0.54 7.15 -8.45
N CYS A 112 0.38 6.21 -8.45
CA CYS A 112 1.44 6.15 -9.46
C CYS A 112 1.46 4.85 -10.27
N ALA A 113 0.49 3.98 -10.08
CA ALA A 113 0.46 2.67 -10.70
C ALA A 113 -0.74 2.47 -11.62
N THR A 114 -0.62 1.50 -12.52
CA THR A 114 -1.71 1.01 -13.35
C THR A 114 -2.31 -0.23 -12.70
N TYR A 115 -3.63 -0.32 -12.64
CA TYR A 115 -4.31 -1.49 -12.10
C TYR A 115 -4.09 -2.71 -13.01
N GLU A 116 -3.48 -3.74 -12.46
CA GLU A 116 -3.15 -4.96 -13.19
C GLU A 116 -3.42 -6.19 -12.30
N PRO A 117 -4.70 -6.57 -12.16
CA PRO A 117 -5.09 -7.71 -11.33
C PRO A 117 -4.60 -9.01 -11.95
N LEU A 118 -4.08 -9.91 -11.13
CA LEU A 118 -3.60 -11.23 -11.56
C LEU A 118 -4.71 -12.26 -11.78
N GLY A 119 -5.92 -11.97 -11.34
CA GLY A 119 -7.12 -12.79 -11.48
C GLY A 119 -8.36 -11.92 -11.64
N GLU A 120 -9.49 -12.35 -11.08
CA GLU A 120 -10.73 -11.58 -11.15
C GLU A 120 -10.60 -10.21 -10.45
N PRO A 121 -10.93 -9.13 -11.15
CA PRO A 121 -10.89 -7.78 -10.57
C PRO A 121 -11.70 -7.69 -9.26
N GLY A 122 -11.08 -7.12 -8.23
CA GLY A 122 -11.69 -6.98 -6.91
C GLY A 122 -11.46 -8.16 -5.96
N ASN A 123 -11.10 -9.35 -6.46
CA ASN A 123 -10.83 -10.56 -5.66
C ASN A 123 -9.44 -11.15 -5.95
N SER A 124 -8.55 -10.37 -6.49
CA SER A 124 -7.21 -10.81 -6.82
C SER A 124 -6.16 -9.78 -6.41
N VAL A 125 -4.93 -10.26 -6.31
CA VAL A 125 -3.78 -9.42 -6.04
C VAL A 125 -3.51 -8.52 -7.25
N ASP A 126 -3.27 -7.24 -7.01
CA ASP A 126 -2.84 -6.29 -8.03
C ASP A 126 -1.32 -6.32 -8.18
N ARG A 127 -0.84 -6.66 -9.37
CA ARG A 127 0.59 -6.61 -9.73
C ARG A 127 1.05 -5.20 -10.09
N GLY A 128 0.14 -4.34 -10.48
CA GLY A 128 0.43 -2.98 -10.91
C GLY A 128 0.98 -2.07 -9.82
N GLY A 129 0.76 -2.39 -8.54
CA GLY A 129 1.31 -1.64 -7.42
C GLY A 129 0.40 -0.52 -6.88
N ILE A 130 -0.91 -0.62 -7.10
CA ILE A 130 -1.87 0.41 -6.64
C ILE A 130 -2.13 0.30 -5.14
N LEU A 131 -1.30 0.93 -4.33
CA LEU A 131 -1.47 0.96 -2.86
C LEU A 131 -2.79 1.62 -2.41
N ASN A 132 -3.43 2.42 -3.26
CA ASN A 132 -4.73 3.01 -2.95
C ASN A 132 -5.84 1.95 -2.76
N LEU A 133 -5.66 0.74 -3.27
CA LEU A 133 -6.58 -0.39 -2.99
C LEU A 133 -6.64 -0.72 -1.50
N LEU A 134 -5.61 -0.39 -0.74
CA LEU A 134 -5.45 -0.70 0.68
C LEU A 134 -5.90 0.45 1.60
N THR A 135 -6.20 1.62 1.04
CA THR A 135 -6.58 2.79 1.85
C THR A 135 -8.04 2.73 2.28
N PRO A 136 -8.38 3.23 3.48
CA PRO A 136 -9.75 3.21 3.97
C PRO A 136 -10.72 3.97 3.04
N LYS A 137 -11.84 3.36 2.71
CA LYS A 137 -12.93 3.97 1.95
C LYS A 137 -13.73 4.93 2.83
N LYS A 138 -13.09 5.95 3.37
CA LYS A 138 -13.72 6.90 4.29
C LYS A 138 -13.46 8.34 3.82
N SER A 139 -14.54 9.11 3.65
CA SER A 139 -14.42 10.52 3.26
C SER A 139 -13.97 11.41 4.41
N GLN A 140 -13.24 12.49 4.10
CA GLN A 140 -12.81 13.49 5.10
C GLN A 140 -13.96 14.23 5.75
N ILE A 141 -15.02 14.45 5.04
CA ILE A 141 -16.21 15.16 5.52
C ILE A 141 -17.46 14.40 5.09
N LYS A 142 -18.49 14.42 5.95
CA LYS A 142 -19.73 13.65 5.79
C LYS A 142 -20.43 13.82 4.42
N LYS A 143 -20.24 14.97 3.76
CA LYS A 143 -20.80 15.26 2.43
C LYS A 143 -19.73 15.54 1.36
N GLY A 144 -18.46 15.32 1.67
CA GLY A 144 -17.34 15.47 0.73
C GLY A 144 -16.90 14.13 0.20
N HIS A 145 -16.39 14.12 -1.02
CA HIS A 145 -15.95 12.90 -1.69
C HIS A 145 -14.42 12.73 -1.68
N SER A 146 -13.67 13.62 -1.03
CA SER A 146 -12.22 13.45 -0.90
C SER A 146 -11.86 12.42 0.16
N MET A 147 -10.88 11.60 -0.13
CA MET A 147 -10.39 10.57 0.79
C MET A 147 -9.72 11.18 2.03
N GLY A 148 -9.91 10.53 3.17
CA GLY A 148 -9.57 11.08 4.46
C GLY A 148 -8.12 10.99 4.86
N ASN A 149 -7.33 10.10 4.28
CA ASN A 149 -5.95 9.90 4.71
C ASN A 149 -5.11 9.15 3.66
N SER A 150 -3.81 9.39 3.70
CA SER A 150 -2.79 8.69 2.94
C SER A 150 -2.11 7.61 3.82
N THR A 151 -2.86 6.98 4.71
CA THR A 151 -2.37 5.95 5.63
C THR A 151 -3.37 4.81 5.74
N ALA A 152 -2.85 3.60 5.89
CA ALA A 152 -3.63 2.40 6.13
C ALA A 152 -2.87 1.47 7.07
N LEU A 153 -3.54 0.51 7.68
CA LEU A 153 -2.91 -0.61 8.34
C LEU A 153 -2.83 -1.78 7.35
N VAL A 154 -1.67 -2.41 7.29
CA VAL A 154 -1.37 -3.49 6.36
C VAL A 154 -0.52 -4.58 7.04
N GLU A 155 -0.49 -5.75 6.44
CA GLU A 155 0.53 -6.77 6.65
C GLU A 155 1.34 -6.94 5.37
N ILE A 156 2.59 -7.39 5.52
CA ILE A 156 3.52 -7.67 4.43
C ILE A 156 4.08 -9.06 4.60
N GLU A 157 3.97 -9.89 3.58
CA GLU A 157 4.54 -11.24 3.55
C GLU A 157 5.27 -11.50 2.23
N LEU A 158 6.14 -12.52 2.18
CA LEU A 158 6.75 -12.96 0.93
C LEU A 158 5.66 -13.34 -0.07
N TRP A 159 5.82 -12.88 -1.32
CA TRP A 159 4.90 -13.23 -2.40
C TRP A 159 5.03 -14.70 -2.77
N ASP A 160 3.94 -15.45 -2.68
CA ASP A 160 3.88 -16.89 -2.95
C ASP A 160 3.42 -17.25 -4.37
N GLY A 161 3.22 -16.27 -5.23
CA GLY A 161 2.76 -16.45 -6.61
C GLY A 161 1.25 -16.65 -6.78
N LYS A 162 0.46 -16.66 -5.70
CA LYS A 162 -0.99 -16.87 -5.81
C LYS A 162 -1.74 -15.58 -6.13
N ALA A 163 -2.58 -15.66 -7.15
CA ALA A 163 -3.37 -14.53 -7.61
C ALA A 163 -4.57 -14.21 -6.69
N GLU A 164 -5.13 -15.21 -6.04
CA GLU A 164 -6.37 -15.06 -5.26
C GLU A 164 -6.10 -14.28 -3.96
N HIS A 165 -6.96 -13.34 -3.68
CA HIS A 165 -7.03 -12.64 -2.41
C HIS A 165 -8.50 -12.38 -2.06
N ASN A 166 -8.99 -13.08 -1.04
CA ASN A 166 -10.36 -12.90 -0.59
C ASN A 166 -10.50 -11.55 0.15
N VAL A 167 -11.09 -10.60 -0.52
CA VAL A 167 -11.48 -9.33 0.09
C VAL A 167 -12.68 -9.58 1.00
N ALA A 168 -12.60 -9.10 2.23
CA ALA A 168 -13.76 -9.17 3.13
C ALA A 168 -14.93 -8.45 2.49
N PRO A 169 -16.17 -9.03 2.53
CA PRO A 169 -17.32 -8.36 1.98
C PRO A 169 -17.47 -6.98 2.64
N ALA A 170 -17.69 -5.96 1.81
CA ALA A 170 -17.89 -4.61 2.32
C ALA A 170 -19.05 -4.65 3.34
N VAL A 171 -18.75 -4.30 4.59
CA VAL A 171 -19.80 -4.12 5.59
C VAL A 171 -20.68 -3.00 5.05
N ALA A 172 -21.95 -3.32 4.79
CA ALA A 172 -22.91 -2.31 4.38
C ALA A 172 -22.90 -1.20 5.43
N ALA A 173 -22.61 0.03 5.00
CA ALA A 173 -22.71 1.18 5.88
C ALA A 173 -24.18 1.36 6.22
N GLU A 174 -24.56 1.05 7.46
CA GLU A 174 -25.85 1.42 8.03
C GLU A 174 -25.99 2.95 8.21
#